data_6e86123eeace61845c6afbbdc7db4f0f
#
_entry.id   6e86123eeace61845c6afbbdc7db4f0f
#
_cell.length_a   1.000
_cell.length_b   1.000
_cell.length_c   1.000
_cell.angle_alpha   90.00
_cell.angle_beta   90.00
_cell.angle_gamma   90.00
#
_symmetry.space_group_name_H-M   'P 1'
#
loop_
_entity.id
_entity.type
_entity.pdbx_description
1 polymer ?
#
loop_
_entity_poly.entity_id
_entity_poly.type
_entity_poly.pdbx_seq_one_letter_code
_entity_poly.pdbx_strand_id
1 'polypeptide(L)'
;TTQEYTAGHIPGFRWFPGGQVVQRSDDVLVVKNCPVIFSCDGKARATFIASWYRQFGFEEVYAVDGGSVAWTASGRELETGSGDAGPSGLDAARSQMKLLSPQEFNAAKPEVVINVEISTDFAGGHVPGARWVPRGSMELEIAQVAPDRSASIAVTCNNGQNATLAGATLKGLGYQDVSVLDGGMVAWRQAGLDVEQ
;
A
#
# COMPACT_ATOMS: atom_id res chain seq x y z
N THR A 1 -17.46 -1.11 9.98
CA THR A 1 -17.09 -2.55 10.17
C THR A 1 -16.97 -3.24 8.83
N THR A 2 -16.22 -4.36 8.75
CA THR A 2 -16.14 -5.21 7.56
C THR A 2 -17.53 -5.66 7.10
N GLN A 3 -18.39 -5.99 8.05
CA GLN A 3 -19.75 -6.44 7.75
C GLN A 3 -20.60 -5.35 7.08
N GLU A 4 -20.53 -4.10 7.54
CA GLU A 4 -21.21 -2.97 6.91
C GLU A 4 -20.72 -2.73 5.48
N TYR A 5 -19.39 -2.78 5.31
CA TYR A 5 -18.77 -2.59 4.00
C TYR A 5 -19.17 -3.69 3.01
N THR A 6 -19.11 -4.95 3.42
CA THR A 6 -19.45 -6.10 2.59
C THR A 6 -20.95 -6.10 2.20
N ALA A 7 -21.81 -5.59 3.10
CA ALA A 7 -23.25 -5.47 2.83
C ALA A 7 -23.56 -4.37 1.80
N GLY A 8 -22.73 -3.33 1.70
CA GLY A 8 -22.88 -2.28 0.70
C GLY A 8 -21.97 -1.09 0.94
N HIS A 9 -21.20 -0.73 -0.08
CA HIS A 9 -20.31 0.43 -0.07
C HIS A 9 -20.36 1.20 -1.39
N ILE A 10 -19.92 2.45 -1.37
CA ILE A 10 -19.82 3.26 -2.58
C ILE A 10 -18.77 2.62 -3.50
N PRO A 11 -19.08 2.41 -4.80
CA PRO A 11 -18.15 1.78 -5.74
C PRO A 11 -16.77 2.43 -5.76
N GLY A 12 -15.72 1.60 -5.76
CA GLY A 12 -14.34 2.03 -5.76
C GLY A 12 -13.79 2.46 -4.40
N PHE A 13 -14.59 2.51 -3.35
CA PHE A 13 -14.10 2.76 -1.99
C PHE A 13 -13.50 1.50 -1.39
N ARG A 14 -12.41 1.67 -0.64
CA ARG A 14 -11.74 0.59 0.08
C ARG A 14 -12.13 0.62 1.56
N TRP A 15 -12.24 -0.54 2.16
CA TRP A 15 -12.51 -0.65 3.59
C TRP A 15 -11.24 -0.53 4.44
N PHE A 16 -11.32 0.34 5.43
CA PHE A 16 -10.35 0.42 6.52
C PHE A 16 -11.06 0.66 7.86
N PRO A 17 -10.61 0.02 8.95
CA PRO A 17 -11.07 0.37 10.29
C PRO A 17 -10.67 1.81 10.63
N GLY A 18 -11.62 2.63 11.09
CA GLY A 18 -11.39 4.07 11.30
C GLY A 18 -10.20 4.41 12.20
N GLY A 19 -9.94 3.63 13.25
CA GLY A 19 -8.75 3.81 14.10
C GLY A 19 -7.44 3.52 13.35
N GLN A 20 -7.41 2.49 12.53
CA GLN A 20 -6.22 2.11 11.74
C GLN A 20 -5.96 3.13 10.63
N VAL A 21 -7.00 3.68 10.00
CA VAL A 21 -6.85 4.72 8.98
C VAL A 21 -6.06 5.91 9.51
N VAL A 22 -6.28 6.31 10.75
CA VAL A 22 -5.54 7.42 11.38
C VAL A 22 -4.13 7.01 11.79
N GLN A 23 -3.97 5.81 12.35
CA GLN A 23 -2.68 5.32 12.85
C GLN A 23 -1.72 4.91 11.72
N ARG A 24 -2.25 4.52 10.57
CA ARG A 24 -1.54 3.96 9.43
C ARG A 24 -1.83 4.74 8.15
N SER A 25 -1.76 6.07 8.22
CA SER A 25 -2.09 6.95 7.10
C SER A 25 -1.24 6.68 5.85
N ASP A 26 0.00 6.26 6.02
CA ASP A 26 0.97 5.90 4.96
C ASP A 26 0.59 4.60 4.22
N ASP A 27 -0.13 3.69 4.88
CA ASP A 27 -0.67 2.48 4.22
C ASP A 27 -1.95 2.77 3.42
N VAL A 28 -2.71 3.76 3.89
CA VAL A 28 -3.96 4.18 3.25
C VAL A 28 -3.69 5.06 2.05
N LEU A 29 -2.75 6.01 2.21
CA LEU A 29 -2.33 6.96 1.18
C LEU A 29 -0.90 6.66 0.74
N VAL A 30 -0.77 5.80 -0.25
CA VAL A 30 0.52 5.43 -0.84
C VAL A 30 1.12 6.58 -1.67
N VAL A 31 0.29 7.55 -2.06
CA VAL A 31 0.69 8.72 -2.83
C VAL A 31 0.42 9.98 -2.01
N LYS A 32 1.46 10.76 -1.72
CA LYS A 32 1.32 12.06 -1.07
C LYS A 32 0.60 13.05 -2.00
N ASN A 33 -0.13 13.99 -1.41
CA ASN A 33 -0.82 15.07 -2.11
C ASN A 33 -1.87 14.62 -3.14
N CYS A 34 -2.44 13.42 -2.97
CA CYS A 34 -3.61 13.02 -3.74
C CYS A 34 -4.90 13.42 -2.99
N PRO A 35 -5.99 13.72 -3.71
CA PRO A 35 -7.30 13.88 -3.08
C PRO A 35 -7.70 12.59 -2.37
N VAL A 36 -8.16 12.71 -1.12
CA VAL A 36 -8.67 11.59 -0.36
C VAL A 36 -10.12 11.83 0.04
N ILE A 37 -10.95 10.84 -0.19
CA ILE A 37 -12.39 10.92 0.08
C ILE A 37 -12.75 9.82 1.06
N PHE A 38 -13.33 10.20 2.20
CA PHE A 38 -13.84 9.26 3.20
C PHE A 38 -15.35 9.09 3.09
N SER A 39 -15.84 7.88 3.32
CA SER A 39 -17.26 7.58 3.41
C SER A 39 -17.57 6.70 4.61
N CYS A 40 -18.78 6.79 5.10
CA CYS A 40 -19.37 5.92 6.12
C CYS A 40 -20.88 5.78 5.88
N ASP A 41 -21.62 5.32 6.87
CA ASP A 41 -23.08 5.18 6.84
C ASP A 41 -23.86 6.52 6.90
N GLY A 42 -23.18 7.65 6.75
CA GLY A 42 -23.80 8.98 6.78
C GLY A 42 -23.78 9.67 8.16
N LYS A 43 -23.18 9.04 9.18
CA LYS A 43 -22.95 9.65 10.50
C LYS A 43 -21.63 10.41 10.54
N ALA A 44 -21.04 10.52 11.71
CA ALA A 44 -19.86 11.36 11.93
C ALA A 44 -18.50 10.72 11.58
N ARG A 45 -18.43 9.38 11.35
CA ARG A 45 -17.16 8.64 11.23
C ARG A 45 -16.24 9.20 10.13
N ALA A 46 -16.76 9.37 8.92
CA ALA A 46 -15.98 9.90 7.79
C ALA A 46 -15.48 11.33 8.05
N THR A 47 -16.34 12.18 8.64
CA THR A 47 -15.99 13.58 8.96
C THR A 47 -14.88 13.65 10.02
N PHE A 48 -14.93 12.79 11.05
CA PHE A 48 -13.86 12.72 12.05
C PHE A 48 -12.52 12.31 11.43
N ILE A 49 -12.51 11.29 10.59
CA ILE A 49 -11.29 10.85 9.92
C ILE A 49 -10.75 11.93 8.97
N ALA A 50 -11.60 12.55 8.19
CA ALA A 50 -11.23 13.67 7.32
C ALA A 50 -10.61 14.84 8.12
N SER A 51 -11.16 15.15 9.31
CA SER A 51 -10.61 16.17 10.20
C SER A 51 -9.19 15.83 10.67
N TRP A 52 -8.91 14.57 11.04
CA TRP A 52 -7.57 14.13 11.41
C TRP A 52 -6.59 14.27 10.26
N TYR A 53 -6.97 13.84 9.05
CA TYR A 53 -6.10 13.95 7.88
C TYR A 53 -5.76 15.41 7.55
N ARG A 54 -6.70 16.32 7.70
CA ARG A 54 -6.40 17.77 7.57
C ARG A 54 -5.40 18.24 8.62
N GLN A 55 -5.50 17.77 9.86
CA GLN A 55 -4.54 18.08 10.91
C GLN A 55 -3.15 17.46 10.64
N PHE A 56 -3.07 16.36 9.92
CA PHE A 56 -1.79 15.79 9.45
C PHE A 56 -1.17 16.55 8.26
N GLY A 57 -1.84 17.58 7.75
CA GLY A 57 -1.33 18.41 6.67
C GLY A 57 -1.75 17.98 5.26
N PHE A 58 -2.71 17.06 5.13
CA PHE A 58 -3.27 16.75 3.82
C PHE A 58 -4.23 17.86 3.37
N GLU A 59 -4.00 18.41 2.18
CA GLU A 59 -4.73 19.58 1.69
C GLU A 59 -6.09 19.23 1.09
N GLU A 60 -6.16 18.18 0.27
CA GLU A 60 -7.36 17.78 -0.46
C GLU A 60 -8.06 16.59 0.23
N VAL A 61 -8.74 16.86 1.33
CA VAL A 61 -9.45 15.86 2.13
C VAL A 61 -10.95 16.14 2.13
N TYR A 62 -11.72 15.12 1.80
CA TYR A 62 -13.16 15.20 1.65
C TYR A 62 -13.87 14.10 2.43
N ALA A 63 -15.14 14.33 2.76
CA ALA A 63 -16.05 13.31 3.26
C ALA A 63 -17.33 13.35 2.41
N VAL A 64 -17.86 12.17 2.09
CA VAL A 64 -19.16 12.10 1.38
C VAL A 64 -20.26 12.52 2.35
N ASP A 65 -20.93 13.63 2.04
CA ASP A 65 -22.03 14.13 2.84
C ASP A 65 -23.20 13.13 2.84
N GLY A 66 -23.71 12.79 4.03
CA GLY A 66 -24.71 11.76 4.23
C GLY A 66 -24.24 10.33 3.86
N GLY A 67 -22.99 10.14 3.45
CA GLY A 67 -22.35 8.83 3.23
C GLY A 67 -23.10 7.90 2.27
N SER A 68 -23.04 6.59 2.54
CA SER A 68 -23.71 5.58 1.72
C SER A 68 -25.25 5.70 1.72
N VAL A 69 -25.82 6.26 2.77
CA VAL A 69 -27.27 6.50 2.85
C VAL A 69 -27.71 7.57 1.84
N ALA A 70 -27.03 8.71 1.79
CA ALA A 70 -27.32 9.76 0.81
C ALA A 70 -27.00 9.31 -0.62
N TRP A 71 -25.95 8.51 -0.80
CA TRP A 71 -25.62 7.91 -2.10
C TRP A 71 -26.78 7.09 -2.66
N THR A 72 -27.35 6.19 -1.86
CA THR A 72 -28.49 5.36 -2.25
C THR A 72 -29.76 6.21 -2.45
N ALA A 73 -30.00 7.18 -1.58
CA ALA A 73 -31.13 8.09 -1.71
C ALA A 73 -31.10 8.93 -3.01
N SER A 74 -29.91 9.14 -3.57
CA SER A 74 -29.73 9.81 -4.86
C SER A 74 -29.94 8.90 -6.08
N GLY A 75 -30.38 7.65 -5.86
CA GLY A 75 -30.65 6.68 -6.92
C GLY A 75 -29.42 5.94 -7.43
N ARG A 76 -28.29 6.03 -6.73
CA ARG A 76 -27.06 5.31 -7.09
C ARG A 76 -26.99 3.96 -6.38
N GLU A 77 -26.40 2.98 -7.04
CA GLU A 77 -26.21 1.65 -6.48
C GLU A 77 -24.95 1.57 -5.61
N LEU A 78 -24.98 0.68 -4.63
CA LEU A 78 -23.83 0.28 -3.83
C LEU A 78 -23.22 -0.97 -4.44
N GLU A 79 -21.91 -1.08 -4.34
CA GLU A 79 -21.15 -2.31 -4.57
C GLU A 79 -21.21 -3.18 -3.32
N THR A 80 -21.27 -4.50 -3.48
CA THR A 80 -21.30 -5.48 -2.39
C THR A 80 -20.09 -6.40 -2.46
N GLY A 81 -19.73 -7.02 -1.32
CA GLY A 81 -18.59 -7.92 -1.26
C GLY A 81 -17.34 -7.28 -0.67
N SER A 82 -16.21 -7.95 -0.79
CA SER A 82 -14.94 -7.53 -0.16
C SER A 82 -14.30 -6.30 -0.82
N GLY A 83 -14.71 -5.93 -2.03
CA GLY A 83 -14.12 -4.84 -2.79
C GLY A 83 -12.64 -5.11 -3.09
N ASP A 84 -12.36 -5.71 -4.23
CA ASP A 84 -10.99 -6.07 -4.63
C ASP A 84 -10.21 -4.90 -5.27
N ALA A 85 -10.64 -3.67 -5.11
CA ALA A 85 -9.89 -2.53 -5.61
C ALA A 85 -8.54 -2.44 -4.90
N GLY A 86 -7.51 -2.88 -5.55
CA GLY A 86 -6.12 -2.67 -5.13
C GLY A 86 -5.79 -1.18 -4.98
N PRO A 87 -4.62 -0.82 -4.46
CA PRO A 87 -4.20 0.58 -4.36
C PRO A 87 -4.29 1.29 -5.72
N SER A 88 -4.70 2.55 -5.70
CA SER A 88 -4.74 3.38 -6.91
C SER A 88 -3.37 3.40 -7.59
N GLY A 89 -3.35 3.25 -8.92
CA GLY A 89 -2.11 3.22 -9.71
C GLY A 89 -1.36 1.88 -9.71
N LEU A 90 -1.87 0.85 -9.03
CA LEU A 90 -1.19 -0.46 -8.95
C LEU A 90 -0.98 -1.10 -10.32
N ASP A 91 -2.00 -1.10 -11.18
CA ASP A 91 -1.91 -1.71 -12.52
C ASP A 91 -0.88 -0.98 -13.39
N ALA A 92 -0.88 0.34 -13.34
CA ALA A 92 0.10 1.17 -14.05
C ALA A 92 1.53 0.91 -13.52
N ALA A 93 1.70 0.82 -12.21
CA ALA A 93 2.97 0.48 -11.59
C ALA A 93 3.41 -0.95 -11.99
N ARG A 94 2.50 -1.93 -11.92
CA ARG A 94 2.77 -3.33 -12.25
C ARG A 94 3.26 -3.51 -13.69
N SER A 95 2.68 -2.78 -14.64
CA SER A 95 3.09 -2.83 -16.04
C SER A 95 4.52 -2.33 -16.31
N GLN A 96 5.08 -1.54 -15.40
CA GLN A 96 6.41 -0.94 -15.51
C GLN A 96 7.48 -1.70 -14.72
N MET A 97 7.08 -2.65 -13.87
CA MET A 97 7.98 -3.32 -12.94
C MET A 97 8.43 -4.67 -13.45
N LYS A 98 9.69 -5.01 -13.14
CA LYS A 98 10.21 -6.37 -13.24
C LYS A 98 9.73 -7.17 -12.03
N LEU A 99 8.71 -7.98 -12.23
CA LEU A 99 8.18 -8.88 -11.21
C LEU A 99 8.95 -10.19 -11.26
N LEU A 100 9.40 -10.68 -10.12
CA LEU A 100 10.14 -11.93 -9.99
C LEU A 100 9.34 -12.89 -9.10
N SER A 101 9.19 -14.13 -9.55
CA SER A 101 8.72 -15.22 -8.69
C SER A 101 9.65 -15.38 -7.48
N PRO A 102 9.21 -16.02 -6.37
CA PRO A 102 10.07 -16.27 -5.22
C PRO A 102 11.39 -16.97 -5.57
N GLN A 103 11.37 -17.93 -6.47
CA GLN A 103 12.56 -18.67 -6.93
C GLN A 103 13.51 -17.78 -7.71
N GLU A 104 13.00 -16.98 -8.65
CA GLU A 104 13.79 -16.02 -9.42
C GLU A 104 14.37 -14.93 -8.53
N PHE A 105 13.59 -14.42 -7.58
CA PHE A 105 14.03 -13.43 -6.62
C PHE A 105 15.18 -13.95 -5.75
N ASN A 106 15.04 -15.17 -5.22
CA ASN A 106 16.09 -15.82 -4.43
C ASN A 106 17.35 -16.11 -5.26
N ALA A 107 17.21 -16.44 -6.53
CA ALA A 107 18.33 -16.71 -7.44
C ALA A 107 19.02 -15.43 -7.92
N ALA A 108 18.31 -14.32 -8.02
CA ALA A 108 18.81 -13.04 -8.55
C ALA A 108 19.90 -12.42 -7.68
N LYS A 109 19.89 -12.66 -6.36
CA LYS A 109 20.85 -12.12 -5.38
C LYS A 109 21.10 -10.61 -5.57
N PRO A 110 20.08 -9.78 -5.48
CA PRO A 110 20.24 -8.34 -5.65
C PRO A 110 21.19 -7.76 -4.58
N GLU A 111 21.86 -6.67 -4.91
CA GLU A 111 22.80 -6.01 -3.98
C GLU A 111 22.09 -5.45 -2.75
N VAL A 112 20.84 -4.99 -2.94
CA VAL A 112 20.01 -4.44 -1.87
C VAL A 112 18.62 -5.05 -1.93
N VAL A 113 18.18 -5.64 -0.83
CA VAL A 113 16.78 -6.04 -0.63
C VAL A 113 16.16 -5.09 0.37
N ILE A 114 15.01 -4.50 0.03
CA ILE A 114 14.24 -3.66 0.94
C ILE A 114 12.84 -4.24 1.17
N ASN A 115 12.39 -4.16 2.41
CA ASN A 115 11.01 -4.47 2.79
C ASN A 115 10.29 -3.18 3.16
N VAL A 116 9.13 -2.92 2.53
CA VAL A 116 8.41 -1.66 2.67
C VAL A 116 7.16 -1.77 3.55
N GLU A 117 7.04 -2.83 4.32
CA GLU A 117 5.96 -3.03 5.28
C GLU A 117 6.14 -2.24 6.57
N ILE A 118 5.12 -2.27 7.42
CA ILE A 118 5.20 -1.75 8.78
C ILE A 118 6.15 -2.59 9.64
N SER A 119 6.70 -1.99 10.70
CA SER A 119 7.72 -2.62 11.54
C SER A 119 7.29 -3.97 12.15
N THR A 120 6.02 -4.11 12.53
CA THR A 120 5.48 -5.34 13.09
C THR A 120 5.45 -6.49 12.09
N ASP A 121 5.12 -6.19 10.84
CA ASP A 121 5.08 -7.19 9.77
C ASP A 121 6.50 -7.58 9.34
N PHE A 122 7.41 -6.61 9.28
CA PHE A 122 8.82 -6.87 9.04
C PHE A 122 9.42 -7.78 10.13
N ALA A 123 9.21 -7.43 11.40
CA ALA A 123 9.68 -8.24 12.53
C ALA A 123 9.01 -9.63 12.58
N GLY A 124 7.79 -9.77 12.07
CA GLY A 124 7.09 -11.06 11.95
C GLY A 124 7.65 -12.00 10.89
N GLY A 125 8.55 -11.51 10.05
CA GLY A 125 9.32 -12.31 9.10
C GLY A 125 9.45 -11.67 7.72
N HIS A 126 10.68 -11.61 7.24
CA HIS A 126 11.06 -10.99 5.98
C HIS A 126 12.04 -11.87 5.20
N VAL A 127 12.33 -11.49 3.94
CA VAL A 127 13.37 -12.14 3.13
C VAL A 127 14.72 -11.96 3.81
N PRO A 128 15.54 -13.02 3.97
CA PRO A 128 16.85 -12.91 4.63
C PRO A 128 17.73 -11.81 4.05
N GLY A 129 18.30 -10.99 4.94
CA GLY A 129 19.14 -9.84 4.59
C GLY A 129 18.38 -8.61 4.09
N ALA A 130 17.05 -8.62 4.09
CA ALA A 130 16.28 -7.43 3.72
C ALA A 130 16.42 -6.33 4.78
N ARG A 131 16.54 -5.08 4.30
CA ARG A 131 16.52 -3.89 5.14
C ARG A 131 15.10 -3.35 5.22
N TRP A 132 14.70 -2.95 6.41
CA TRP A 132 13.42 -2.31 6.59
C TRP A 132 13.48 -0.84 6.17
N VAL A 133 12.66 -0.48 5.18
CA VAL A 133 12.49 0.89 4.68
C VAL A 133 10.99 1.10 4.48
N PRO A 134 10.26 1.59 5.48
CA PRO A 134 8.80 1.67 5.41
C PRO A 134 8.36 2.56 4.25
N ARG A 135 7.24 2.17 3.63
CA ARG A 135 6.75 2.85 2.41
C ARG A 135 6.61 4.37 2.59
N GLY A 136 6.15 4.80 3.76
CA GLY A 136 5.87 6.22 4.04
C GLY A 136 7.11 7.11 4.13
N SER A 137 8.27 6.54 4.43
CA SER A 137 9.55 7.28 4.55
C SER A 137 10.57 6.91 3.49
N MET A 138 10.24 6.00 2.57
CA MET A 138 11.18 5.44 1.60
C MET A 138 11.91 6.52 0.80
N GLU A 139 11.24 7.55 0.34
CA GLU A 139 11.83 8.64 -0.45
C GLU A 139 12.89 9.44 0.34
N LEU A 140 12.82 9.44 1.66
CA LEU A 140 13.77 10.12 2.54
C LEU A 140 14.95 9.22 2.91
N GLU A 141 14.74 7.92 3.00
CA GLU A 141 15.70 6.97 3.55
C GLU A 141 16.49 6.21 2.48
N ILE A 142 15.89 6.02 1.29
CA ILE A 142 16.47 5.14 0.27
C ILE A 142 17.89 5.52 -0.15
N ALA A 143 18.21 6.81 -0.19
CA ALA A 143 19.56 7.28 -0.54
C ALA A 143 20.63 6.88 0.48
N GLN A 144 20.25 6.59 1.73
CA GLN A 144 21.15 6.09 2.76
C GLN A 144 21.34 4.57 2.66
N VAL A 145 20.31 3.87 2.23
CA VAL A 145 20.29 2.40 2.10
C VAL A 145 20.91 1.94 0.78
N ALA A 146 20.64 2.65 -0.30
CA ALA A 146 21.14 2.41 -1.65
C ALA A 146 21.61 3.73 -2.28
N PRO A 147 22.80 4.23 -1.93
CA PRO A 147 23.31 5.50 -2.46
C PRO A 147 23.64 5.43 -3.95
N ASP A 148 24.01 4.26 -4.45
CA ASP A 148 24.25 4.02 -5.87
C ASP A 148 22.93 3.71 -6.60
N ARG A 149 22.56 4.58 -7.52
CA ARG A 149 21.33 4.41 -8.31
C ARG A 149 21.45 3.34 -9.40
N SER A 150 22.65 2.84 -9.67
CA SER A 150 22.88 1.71 -10.57
C SER A 150 22.81 0.36 -9.87
N ALA A 151 22.82 0.34 -8.52
CA ALA A 151 22.71 -0.88 -7.75
C ALA A 151 21.41 -1.64 -8.05
N SER A 152 21.50 -2.97 -8.05
CA SER A 152 20.32 -3.82 -8.19
C SER A 152 19.52 -3.85 -6.89
N ILE A 153 18.29 -3.33 -6.93
CA ILE A 153 17.39 -3.25 -5.79
C ILE A 153 16.21 -4.19 -5.99
N ALA A 154 15.93 -5.00 -4.99
CA ALA A 154 14.73 -5.81 -4.96
C ALA A 154 13.81 -5.39 -3.81
N VAL A 155 12.53 -5.20 -4.11
CA VAL A 155 11.54 -4.68 -3.16
C VAL A 155 10.56 -5.78 -2.78
N THR A 156 10.24 -5.87 -1.49
CA THR A 156 9.30 -6.85 -0.93
C THR A 156 8.33 -6.20 0.04
N CYS A 157 7.15 -6.78 0.15
CA CYS A 157 6.13 -6.49 1.14
C CYS A 157 5.27 -7.75 1.36
N ASN A 158 4.18 -7.69 2.11
CA ASN A 158 3.36 -8.86 2.42
C ASN A 158 2.75 -9.55 1.19
N ASN A 159 2.10 -8.77 0.31
CA ASN A 159 1.33 -9.28 -0.83
C ASN A 159 1.81 -8.81 -2.21
N GLY A 160 2.92 -8.09 -2.26
CA GLY A 160 3.50 -7.55 -3.49
C GLY A 160 2.95 -6.17 -3.93
N GLN A 161 1.82 -5.71 -3.42
CA GLN A 161 1.18 -4.48 -3.88
C GLN A 161 1.98 -3.22 -3.51
N ASN A 162 2.28 -3.04 -2.22
CA ASN A 162 3.08 -1.90 -1.73
C ASN A 162 4.49 -1.92 -2.33
N ALA A 163 5.09 -3.11 -2.48
CA ALA A 163 6.38 -3.28 -3.12
C ALA A 163 6.36 -2.84 -4.60
N THR A 164 5.30 -3.15 -5.33
CA THR A 164 5.14 -2.72 -6.73
C THR A 164 5.07 -1.20 -6.86
N LEU A 165 4.28 -0.56 -6.01
CA LEU A 165 4.19 0.91 -5.97
C LEU A 165 5.49 1.56 -5.53
N ALA A 166 6.17 0.98 -4.54
CA ALA A 166 7.49 1.42 -4.09
C ALA A 166 8.53 1.29 -5.20
N GLY A 167 8.55 0.18 -5.93
CA GLY A 167 9.43 -0.02 -7.08
C GLY A 167 9.24 1.02 -8.17
N ALA A 168 7.98 1.35 -8.49
CA ALA A 168 7.68 2.42 -9.46
C ALA A 168 8.19 3.78 -8.96
N THR A 169 8.04 4.08 -7.67
CA THR A 169 8.60 5.30 -7.06
C THR A 169 10.12 5.32 -7.16
N LEU A 170 10.81 4.21 -6.88
CA LEU A 170 12.27 4.12 -7.01
C LEU A 170 12.73 4.39 -8.43
N LYS A 171 12.04 3.85 -9.44
CA LYS A 171 12.33 4.18 -10.85
C LYS A 171 12.16 5.67 -11.13
N GLY A 172 11.10 6.28 -10.61
CA GLY A 172 10.89 7.72 -10.69
C GLY A 172 11.99 8.56 -10.02
N LEU A 173 12.63 8.01 -8.98
CA LEU A 173 13.79 8.61 -8.32
C LEU A 173 15.12 8.36 -9.06
N GLY A 174 15.09 7.61 -10.17
CA GLY A 174 16.25 7.36 -11.05
C GLY A 174 17.03 6.08 -10.76
N TYR A 175 16.52 5.17 -9.92
CA TYR A 175 17.10 3.83 -9.77
C TYR A 175 16.82 2.99 -11.01
N GLN A 176 17.85 2.38 -11.59
CA GLN A 176 17.77 1.75 -12.90
C GLN A 176 17.36 0.28 -12.85
N ASP A 177 17.93 -0.48 -11.95
CA ASP A 177 17.67 -1.93 -11.79
C ASP A 177 16.81 -2.19 -10.55
N VAL A 178 15.49 -2.09 -10.73
CA VAL A 178 14.51 -2.31 -9.66
C VAL A 178 13.61 -3.49 -10.02
N SER A 179 13.55 -4.47 -9.14
CA SER A 179 12.68 -5.64 -9.24
C SER A 179 11.78 -5.77 -8.00
N VAL A 180 10.73 -6.53 -8.11
CA VAL A 180 9.73 -6.73 -7.04
C VAL A 180 9.44 -8.20 -6.87
N LEU A 181 9.32 -8.65 -5.62
CA LEU A 181 8.85 -10.00 -5.29
C LEU A 181 7.34 -10.12 -5.60
N ASP A 182 7.00 -10.85 -6.65
CA ASP A 182 5.60 -11.07 -7.00
C ASP A 182 4.89 -11.90 -5.94
N GLY A 183 3.71 -11.45 -5.52
CA GLY A 183 2.96 -12.04 -4.41
C GLY A 183 3.57 -11.84 -3.02
N GLY A 184 4.71 -11.17 -2.91
CA GLY A 184 5.34 -10.76 -1.64
C GLY A 184 5.68 -11.93 -0.71
N MET A 185 5.71 -11.64 0.60
CA MET A 185 6.03 -12.63 1.64
C MET A 185 5.01 -13.79 1.72
N VAL A 186 3.79 -13.58 1.26
CA VAL A 186 2.80 -14.68 1.13
C VAL A 186 3.31 -15.71 0.14
N ALA A 187 3.69 -15.31 -1.07
CA ALA A 187 4.23 -16.21 -2.08
C ALA A 187 5.59 -16.79 -1.67
N TRP A 188 6.44 -15.99 -1.01
CA TRP A 188 7.75 -16.43 -0.51
C TRP A 188 7.63 -17.60 0.48
N ARG A 189 6.72 -17.47 1.46
CA ARG A 189 6.45 -18.54 2.46
C ARG A 189 5.82 -19.78 1.81
N GLN A 190 4.90 -19.59 0.85
CA GLN A 190 4.29 -20.69 0.08
C GLN A 190 5.32 -21.47 -0.74
N ALA A 191 6.37 -20.79 -1.21
CA ALA A 191 7.49 -21.42 -1.91
C ALA A 191 8.45 -22.19 -0.98
N GLY A 192 8.25 -22.15 0.32
CA GLY A 192 9.07 -22.85 1.32
C GLY A 192 10.48 -22.27 1.49
N LEU A 193 10.67 -21.00 1.16
CA LEU A 193 11.96 -20.31 1.28
C LEU A 193 12.20 -19.79 2.68
N ASP A 194 13.46 -19.64 3.08
CA ASP A 194 13.88 -19.20 4.39
C ASP A 194 13.35 -17.80 4.73
N VAL A 195 12.98 -17.61 5.99
CA VAL A 195 12.45 -16.36 6.53
C VAL A 195 13.31 -15.93 7.71
N GLU A 196 13.78 -14.69 7.70
CA GLU A 196 14.46 -14.04 8.82
C GLU A 196 13.44 -13.29 9.70
N GLN A 197 13.71 -13.21 11.03
CA GLN A 197 12.88 -12.52 12.03
C GLN A 197 13.72 -11.54 12.85
#